data_2a35c84a6444e7ad01d0a09a8f207758
#
_entry.id   2a35c84a6444e7ad01d0a09a8f207758
#
_cell.length_a   1.000
_cell.length_b   1.000
_cell.length_c   1.000
_cell.angle_alpha   90.00
_cell.angle_beta   90.00
_cell.angle_gamma   90.00
#
_symmetry.space_group_name_H-M   'P 1'
#
loop_
_entity.id
_entity.type
_entity.pdbx_description
1 polymer ?
#
loop_
_entity_poly.entity_id
_entity_poly.type
_entity_poly.pdbx_seq_one_letter_code
_entity_poly.pdbx_strand_id
1 'polypeptide(L)'
;MRIGMIFYSYSGHTAQVINQLEFQLSQTAVQVTKHALEPQEPLQLNALTVALRTLPEVDEFDALILGTPVHGGRMSAPVRTFLEETKALEGLPVAFLLTHFFPRKWGAVQTVAAMKTFCQSKGARVLGSADVTWLSLGRKKQINDCIEQVEKLLVK
;
A
#
# COMPACT_ATOMS: atom_id res chain seq x y z
N MET A 1 12.08 9.91 -12.04
CA MET A 1 11.71 9.19 -10.81
C MET A 1 11.01 7.90 -11.14
N ARG A 2 11.44 6.81 -10.55
CA ARG A 2 10.80 5.50 -10.72
C ARG A 2 10.10 5.11 -9.41
N ILE A 3 8.80 4.85 -9.51
CA ILE A 3 7.96 4.52 -8.35
C ILE A 3 7.49 3.08 -8.49
N GLY A 4 7.70 2.28 -7.44
CA GLY A 4 7.13 0.95 -7.32
C GLY A 4 5.83 0.99 -6.54
N MET A 5 4.78 0.41 -7.09
CA MET A 5 3.50 0.22 -6.39
C MET A 5 3.38 -1.25 -6.04
N ILE A 6 3.61 -1.58 -4.78
CA ILE A 6 3.52 -2.93 -4.25
C ILE A 6 2.26 -3.02 -3.41
N PHE A 7 1.35 -3.93 -3.79
CA PHE A 7 0.04 -3.96 -3.14
C PHE A 7 -0.57 -5.35 -3.15
N TYR A 8 -1.54 -5.56 -2.27
CA TYR A 8 -2.44 -6.69 -2.30
C TYR A 8 -3.87 -6.19 -2.39
N SER A 9 -4.71 -6.90 -3.17
CA SER A 9 -6.13 -6.58 -3.27
C SER A 9 -6.93 -7.88 -3.18
N TYR A 10 -7.81 -7.97 -2.18
CA TYR A 10 -8.64 -9.16 -1.98
C TYR A 10 -9.94 -9.09 -2.77
N SER A 11 -10.68 -8.00 -2.62
CA SER A 11 -11.99 -7.79 -3.26
C SER A 11 -11.95 -6.85 -4.46
N GLY A 12 -10.75 -6.41 -4.87
CA GLY A 12 -10.59 -5.47 -5.98
C GLY A 12 -10.59 -4.01 -5.58
N HIS A 13 -10.86 -3.68 -4.32
CA HIS A 13 -10.96 -2.28 -3.88
C HIS A 13 -9.59 -1.59 -3.92
N THR A 14 -8.58 -2.21 -3.32
CA THR A 14 -7.23 -1.64 -3.33
C THR A 14 -6.71 -1.52 -4.77
N ALA A 15 -6.92 -2.55 -5.60
CA ALA A 15 -6.51 -2.52 -7.00
C ALA A 15 -7.18 -1.38 -7.77
N GLN A 16 -8.45 -1.10 -7.51
CA GLN A 16 -9.16 0.00 -8.15
C GLN A 16 -8.50 1.35 -7.86
N VAL A 17 -8.15 1.60 -6.61
CA VAL A 17 -7.50 2.85 -6.20
C VAL A 17 -6.08 2.93 -6.77
N ILE A 18 -5.33 1.83 -6.71
CA ILE A 18 -3.98 1.73 -7.29
C ILE A 18 -4.01 2.03 -8.79
N ASN A 19 -4.96 1.48 -9.53
CA ASN A 19 -5.07 1.70 -10.97
C ASN A 19 -5.38 3.17 -11.30
N GLN A 20 -6.23 3.81 -10.52
CA GLN A 20 -6.51 5.23 -10.70
C GLN A 20 -5.29 6.11 -10.37
N LEU A 21 -4.56 5.75 -9.33
CA LEU A 21 -3.32 6.45 -8.96
C LEU A 21 -2.26 6.28 -10.06
N GLU A 22 -2.11 5.08 -10.60
CA GLU A 22 -1.21 4.84 -11.72
C GLU A 22 -1.55 5.73 -12.91
N PHE A 23 -2.82 5.80 -13.26
CA PHE A 23 -3.28 6.67 -14.36
C PHE A 23 -2.91 8.13 -14.08
N GLN A 24 -3.17 8.61 -12.87
CA GLN A 24 -2.85 9.99 -12.49
C GLN A 24 -1.34 10.26 -12.56
N LEU A 25 -0.53 9.38 -12.02
CA LEU A 25 0.93 9.53 -12.06
C LEU A 25 1.49 9.43 -13.47
N SER A 26 0.86 8.67 -14.35
CA SER A 26 1.29 8.55 -15.75
C SER A 26 1.16 9.85 -16.53
N GLN A 27 0.39 10.81 -16.02
CA GLN A 27 0.28 12.15 -16.63
C GLN A 27 1.45 13.05 -16.23
N THR A 28 2.34 12.59 -15.38
CA THR A 28 3.53 13.31 -14.93
C THR A 28 4.78 12.66 -15.53
N ALA A 29 5.96 13.21 -15.23
CA ALA A 29 7.23 12.65 -15.71
C ALA A 29 7.72 11.47 -14.85
N VAL A 30 6.81 10.75 -14.18
CA VAL A 30 7.11 9.64 -13.27
C VAL A 30 6.90 8.31 -13.99
N GLN A 31 7.84 7.39 -13.83
CA GLN A 31 7.71 6.03 -14.34
C GLN A 31 7.20 5.13 -13.21
N VAL A 32 6.09 4.44 -13.44
CA VAL A 32 5.43 3.60 -12.42
C VAL A 32 5.48 2.14 -12.82
N THR A 33 5.83 1.28 -11.87
CA THR A 33 5.76 -0.18 -12.03
C THR A 33 4.86 -0.74 -10.92
N LYS A 34 3.81 -1.47 -11.32
CA LYS A 34 2.91 -2.14 -10.38
C LYS A 34 3.37 -3.57 -10.12
N HIS A 35 3.27 -3.99 -8.88
CA HIS A 35 3.47 -5.38 -8.50
C HIS A 35 2.38 -5.81 -7.53
N ALA A 36 1.41 -6.57 -8.01
CA ALA A 36 0.38 -7.17 -7.16
C ALA A 36 0.98 -8.39 -6.45
N LEU A 37 0.91 -8.40 -5.13
CA LEU A 37 1.38 -9.53 -4.33
C LEU A 37 0.42 -10.70 -4.50
N GLU A 38 0.95 -11.90 -4.76
CA GLU A 38 0.17 -13.11 -4.99
C GLU A 38 0.48 -14.17 -3.95
N PRO A 39 -0.47 -14.55 -3.09
CA PRO A 39 -0.28 -15.69 -2.20
C PRO A 39 -0.11 -16.99 -2.98
N GLN A 40 0.76 -17.89 -2.46
CA GLN A 40 0.90 -19.22 -3.04
C GLN A 40 -0.35 -20.07 -2.83
N GLU A 41 -1.04 -19.89 -1.71
CA GLU A 41 -2.27 -20.59 -1.34
C GLU A 41 -3.41 -19.60 -1.19
N PRO A 42 -4.68 -20.04 -1.30
CA PRO A 42 -5.83 -19.17 -1.06
C PRO A 42 -5.71 -18.46 0.29
N LEU A 43 -5.89 -17.14 0.30
CA LEU A 43 -5.73 -16.34 1.50
C LEU A 43 -6.85 -16.58 2.50
N GLN A 44 -6.48 -16.85 3.76
CA GLN A 44 -7.41 -16.81 4.88
C GLN A 44 -7.29 -15.45 5.56
N LEU A 45 -8.41 -14.75 5.72
CA LEU A 45 -8.42 -13.36 6.18
C LEU A 45 -7.88 -13.15 7.60
N ASN A 46 -7.90 -14.22 8.44
CA ASN A 46 -7.35 -14.16 9.78
C ASN A 46 -5.87 -14.53 9.86
N ALA A 47 -5.25 -14.91 8.75
CA ALA A 47 -3.82 -15.23 8.73
C ALA A 47 -3.00 -13.96 8.91
N LEU A 48 -1.92 -14.05 9.69
CA LEU A 48 -0.97 -12.93 9.87
C LEU A 48 -0.01 -12.83 8.71
N THR A 49 0.47 -13.96 8.19
CA THR A 49 1.40 -14.05 7.08
C THR A 49 0.96 -15.12 6.10
N VAL A 50 1.49 -15.07 4.90
CA VAL A 50 1.23 -16.06 3.86
C VAL A 50 2.44 -16.09 2.93
N ALA A 51 2.80 -17.29 2.43
CA ALA A 51 3.88 -17.39 1.46
C ALA A 51 3.48 -16.72 0.15
N LEU A 52 4.38 -15.93 -0.43
CA LEU A 52 4.17 -15.23 -1.69
C LEU A 52 4.78 -16.03 -2.85
N ARG A 53 4.15 -15.94 -4.02
CA ARG A 53 4.69 -16.55 -5.25
C ARG A 53 6.00 -15.90 -5.66
N THR A 54 6.07 -14.57 -5.55
CA THR A 54 7.24 -13.78 -5.90
C THR A 54 7.39 -12.67 -4.89
N LEU A 55 8.62 -12.47 -4.40
CA LEU A 55 8.96 -11.31 -3.57
C LEU A 55 9.51 -10.23 -4.51
N PRO A 56 8.80 -9.09 -4.65
CA PRO A 56 9.29 -8.04 -5.54
C PRO A 56 10.58 -7.41 -5.02
N GLU A 57 11.49 -7.13 -5.96
CA GLU A 57 12.71 -6.39 -5.65
C GLU A 57 12.43 -4.90 -5.69
N VAL A 58 13.10 -4.14 -4.83
CA VAL A 58 12.83 -2.71 -4.66
C VAL A 58 14.03 -1.83 -5.00
N ASP A 59 15.17 -2.41 -5.35
CA ASP A 59 16.43 -1.69 -5.54
C ASP A 59 16.38 -0.65 -6.66
N GLU A 60 15.53 -0.85 -7.65
CA GLU A 60 15.43 0.03 -8.82
C GLU A 60 14.53 1.25 -8.59
N PHE A 61 13.81 1.31 -7.48
CA PHE A 61 12.82 2.36 -7.26
C PHE A 61 13.38 3.53 -6.46
N ASP A 62 12.92 4.72 -6.80
CA ASP A 62 13.25 5.94 -6.08
C ASP A 62 12.25 6.19 -4.94
N ALA A 63 11.08 5.56 -5.00
CA ALA A 63 10.05 5.62 -3.96
C ALA A 63 9.12 4.41 -4.10
N LEU A 64 8.44 4.06 -3.00
CA LEU A 64 7.44 3.00 -2.98
C LEU A 64 6.08 3.52 -2.53
N ILE A 65 5.05 2.93 -3.09
CA ILE A 65 3.69 2.98 -2.57
C ILE A 65 3.33 1.57 -2.13
N LEU A 66 2.92 1.41 -0.87
CA LEU A 66 2.44 0.13 -0.35
C LEU A 66 0.93 0.22 -0.19
N GLY A 67 0.21 -0.63 -0.93
CA GLY A 67 -1.25 -0.68 -0.90
C GLY A 67 -1.75 -1.93 -0.19
N THR A 68 -2.70 -1.78 0.75
CA THR A 68 -3.27 -2.90 1.49
C THR A 68 -4.72 -2.64 1.88
N PRO A 69 -5.58 -3.65 1.79
CA PRO A 69 -6.83 -3.58 2.54
C PRO A 69 -6.56 -3.81 4.03
N VAL A 70 -7.48 -3.36 4.87
CA VAL A 70 -7.44 -3.64 6.30
C VAL A 70 -8.26 -4.91 6.56
N HIS A 71 -7.61 -5.96 7.02
CA HIS A 71 -8.24 -7.24 7.35
C HIS A 71 -8.19 -7.47 8.86
N GLY A 72 -9.36 -7.54 9.50
CA GLY A 72 -9.43 -7.78 10.94
C GLY A 72 -8.63 -6.75 11.75
N GLY A 73 -8.64 -5.49 11.34
CA GLY A 73 -7.91 -4.42 12.03
C GLY A 73 -6.40 -4.40 11.76
N ARG A 74 -5.92 -5.14 10.76
CA ARG A 74 -4.49 -5.29 10.46
C ARG A 74 -4.23 -5.15 8.96
N MET A 75 -2.96 -4.90 8.59
CA MET A 75 -2.56 -5.01 7.19
C MET A 75 -2.78 -6.44 6.70
N SER A 76 -3.02 -6.59 5.40
CA SER A 76 -3.21 -7.91 4.80
C SER A 76 -1.95 -8.78 4.96
N ALA A 77 -2.14 -10.09 5.05
CA ALA A 77 -1.03 -11.04 5.21
C ALA A 77 0.01 -10.94 4.09
N PRO A 78 -0.35 -10.79 2.80
CA PRO A 78 0.67 -10.62 1.76
C PRO A 78 1.56 -9.40 1.95
N VAL A 79 0.99 -8.27 2.37
CA VAL A 79 1.79 -7.06 2.63
C VAL A 79 2.69 -7.26 3.84
N ARG A 80 2.19 -7.91 4.88
CA ARG A 80 3.02 -8.22 6.05
C ARG A 80 4.19 -9.13 5.67
N THR A 81 3.94 -10.17 4.90
CA THR A 81 5.00 -11.07 4.43
C THR A 81 6.04 -10.32 3.62
N PHE A 82 5.60 -9.45 2.72
CA PHE A 82 6.52 -8.60 1.96
C PHE A 82 7.41 -7.76 2.90
N LEU A 83 6.82 -7.11 3.90
CA LEU A 83 7.57 -6.27 4.83
C LEU A 83 8.52 -7.08 5.71
N GLU A 84 8.17 -8.31 6.07
CA GLU A 84 9.05 -9.18 6.84
C GLU A 84 10.21 -9.72 6.02
N GLU A 85 9.95 -10.10 4.77
CA GLU A 85 10.94 -10.80 3.92
C GLU A 85 11.82 -9.86 3.11
N THR A 86 11.37 -8.63 2.82
CA THR A 86 12.22 -7.69 2.10
C THR A 86 13.45 -7.35 2.94
N LYS A 87 14.63 -7.29 2.29
CA LYS A 87 15.88 -7.18 3.04
C LYS A 87 16.06 -5.82 3.68
N ALA A 88 16.11 -4.76 2.89
CA ALA A 88 16.36 -3.41 3.39
C ALA A 88 15.64 -2.39 2.52
N LEU A 89 15.21 -1.30 3.15
CA LEU A 89 14.57 -0.17 2.48
C LEU A 89 15.35 1.13 2.77
N GLU A 90 16.66 1.02 2.91
CA GLU A 90 17.53 2.11 3.35
C GLU A 90 17.28 3.44 2.62
N GLY A 91 16.77 4.43 3.37
CA GLY A 91 16.51 5.76 2.85
C GLY A 91 15.39 5.85 1.81
N LEU A 92 14.75 4.74 1.47
CA LEU A 92 13.72 4.71 0.45
C LEU A 92 12.45 5.40 0.94
N PRO A 93 11.95 6.43 0.23
CA PRO A 93 10.68 7.06 0.59
C PRO A 93 9.51 6.09 0.35
N VAL A 94 8.64 5.95 1.35
CA VAL A 94 7.50 5.04 1.27
C VAL A 94 6.22 5.76 1.70
N ALA A 95 5.18 5.67 0.87
CA ALA A 95 3.83 6.13 1.18
C ALA A 95 2.88 4.94 1.27
N PHE A 96 1.88 5.02 2.14
CA PHE A 96 0.90 3.95 2.32
C PHE A 96 -0.45 4.34 1.74
N LEU A 97 -1.13 3.37 1.12
CA LEU A 97 -2.47 3.52 0.60
C LEU A 97 -3.32 2.37 1.14
N LEU A 98 -4.37 2.70 1.92
CA LEU A 98 -5.22 1.71 2.55
C LEU A 98 -6.66 1.80 2.07
N THR A 99 -7.31 0.65 1.95
CA THR A 99 -8.76 0.59 1.78
C THR A 99 -9.37 -0.18 2.96
N HIS A 100 -10.52 0.26 3.42
CA HIS A 100 -11.19 -0.39 4.55
C HIS A 100 -12.69 -0.14 4.47
N PHE A 101 -13.49 -1.05 5.07
CA PHE A 101 -14.93 -0.92 5.08
C PHE A 101 -15.43 0.00 6.21
N PHE A 102 -14.86 -0.13 7.38
CA PHE A 102 -15.33 0.54 8.59
C PHE A 102 -14.58 1.83 8.87
N PRO A 103 -15.04 2.67 9.82
CA PRO A 103 -14.34 3.92 10.16
C PRO A 103 -12.86 3.72 10.47
N ARG A 104 -12.05 4.75 10.20
CA ARG A 104 -10.59 4.69 10.36
C ARG A 104 -10.15 4.21 11.74
N LYS A 105 -10.85 4.59 12.79
CA LYS A 105 -10.53 4.21 14.17
C LYS A 105 -10.66 2.70 14.43
N TRP A 106 -11.28 1.95 13.50
CA TRP A 106 -11.53 0.51 13.65
C TRP A 106 -10.52 -0.31 12.85
N GLY A 107 -9.25 0.05 12.93
CA GLY A 107 -8.17 -0.73 12.36
C GLY A 107 -7.25 -0.01 11.40
N ALA A 108 -7.73 0.99 10.65
CA ALA A 108 -6.87 1.68 9.68
C ALA A 108 -5.73 2.45 10.37
N VAL A 109 -6.02 3.15 11.46
CA VAL A 109 -5.02 3.90 12.23
C VAL A 109 -3.95 2.94 12.78
N GLN A 110 -4.37 1.82 13.36
CA GLN A 110 -3.47 0.81 13.90
C GLN A 110 -2.64 0.14 12.80
N THR A 111 -3.23 -0.09 11.63
CA THR A 111 -2.53 -0.66 10.48
C THR A 111 -1.43 0.25 9.99
N VAL A 112 -1.70 1.55 9.86
CA VAL A 112 -0.68 2.54 9.48
C VAL A 112 0.47 2.54 10.48
N ALA A 113 0.17 2.52 11.78
CA ALA A 113 1.22 2.50 12.82
C ALA A 113 2.10 1.25 12.70
N ALA A 114 1.51 0.08 12.46
CA ALA A 114 2.26 -1.16 12.30
C ALA A 114 3.12 -1.14 11.04
N MET A 115 2.58 -0.69 9.91
CA MET A 115 3.33 -0.57 8.66
C MET A 115 4.52 0.38 8.81
N LYS A 116 4.29 1.50 9.49
CA LYS A 116 5.35 2.48 9.76
C LYS A 116 6.49 1.85 10.57
N THR A 117 6.15 1.09 11.61
CA THR A 117 7.16 0.41 12.43
C THR A 117 7.98 -0.57 11.60
N PHE A 118 7.34 -1.40 10.77
CA PHE A 118 8.04 -2.32 9.87
C PHE A 118 8.98 -1.59 8.92
N CYS A 119 8.47 -0.58 8.24
CA CYS A 119 9.26 0.17 7.25
C CYS A 119 10.46 0.88 7.90
N GLN A 120 10.25 1.51 9.04
CA GLN A 120 11.33 2.20 9.76
C GLN A 120 12.38 1.22 10.26
N SER A 121 11.98 0.02 10.70
CA SER A 121 12.94 -1.02 11.11
C SER A 121 13.83 -1.50 9.95
N LYS A 122 13.37 -1.32 8.72
CA LYS A 122 14.12 -1.65 7.49
C LYS A 122 14.86 -0.45 6.91
N GLY A 123 14.85 0.71 7.58
CA GLY A 123 15.57 1.90 7.16
C GLY A 123 14.79 2.82 6.23
N ALA A 124 13.52 2.58 5.97
CA ALA A 124 12.72 3.40 5.09
C ALA A 124 12.40 4.78 5.69
N ARG A 125 12.18 5.74 4.81
CA ARG A 125 11.69 7.06 5.18
C ARG A 125 10.19 7.12 4.87
N VAL A 126 9.36 6.98 5.90
CA VAL A 126 7.91 6.97 5.73
C VAL A 126 7.41 8.40 5.48
N LEU A 127 6.77 8.61 4.34
CA LEU A 127 6.28 9.92 3.91
C LEU A 127 4.91 10.25 4.51
N GLY A 128 4.06 9.25 4.68
CA GLY A 128 2.70 9.41 5.15
C GLY A 128 1.78 8.35 4.58
N SER A 129 0.48 8.55 4.77
CA SER A 129 -0.53 7.59 4.33
C SER A 129 -1.79 8.30 3.85
N ALA A 130 -2.57 7.58 3.04
CA ALA A 130 -3.90 7.98 2.65
C ALA A 130 -4.80 6.75 2.64
N ASP A 131 -6.09 6.94 2.88
CA ASP A 131 -7.01 5.81 2.97
C ASP A 131 -8.38 6.13 2.39
N VAL A 132 -9.11 5.07 2.04
CA VAL A 132 -10.48 5.17 1.53
C VAL A 132 -11.38 4.28 2.37
N THR A 133 -12.43 4.88 2.96
CA THR A 133 -13.50 4.13 3.63
C THR A 133 -14.50 3.69 2.56
N TRP A 134 -14.57 2.37 2.31
CA TRP A 134 -15.34 1.85 1.19
C TRP A 134 -16.85 1.97 1.38
N LEU A 135 -17.33 1.79 2.61
CA LEU A 135 -18.74 1.94 2.96
C LEU A 135 -19.10 3.41 3.27
N SER A 136 -18.66 4.32 2.43
CA SER A 136 -18.96 5.75 2.58
C SER A 136 -19.76 6.23 1.38
N LEU A 137 -20.76 7.08 1.63
CA LEU A 137 -21.49 7.75 0.55
C LEU A 137 -20.57 8.68 -0.27
N GLY A 138 -19.51 9.17 0.35
CA GLY A 138 -18.50 10.00 -0.32
C GLY A 138 -17.32 9.21 -0.86
N ARG A 139 -17.46 7.92 -1.15
CA ARG A 139 -16.34 7.06 -1.58
C ARG A 139 -15.59 7.61 -2.78
N LYS A 140 -16.31 8.05 -3.81
CA LYS A 140 -15.67 8.59 -5.02
C LYS A 140 -14.79 9.80 -4.70
N LYS A 141 -15.28 10.69 -3.85
CA LYS A 141 -14.50 11.84 -3.39
C LYS A 141 -13.30 11.39 -2.56
N GLN A 142 -13.49 10.41 -1.68
CA GLN A 142 -12.40 9.87 -0.87
C GLN A 142 -11.31 9.23 -1.73
N ILE A 143 -11.68 8.52 -2.79
CA ILE A 143 -10.70 7.96 -3.73
C ILE A 143 -9.89 9.08 -4.36
N ASN A 144 -10.55 10.13 -4.87
CA ASN A 144 -9.86 11.25 -5.48
C ASN A 144 -8.94 11.96 -4.48
N ASP A 145 -9.41 12.19 -3.25
CA ASP A 145 -8.63 12.82 -2.19
C ASP A 145 -7.42 11.96 -1.81
N CYS A 146 -7.60 10.64 -1.75
CA CYS A 146 -6.54 9.69 -1.46
C CYS A 146 -5.43 9.75 -2.53
N ILE A 147 -5.82 9.72 -3.80
CA ILE A 147 -4.88 9.81 -4.92
C ILE A 147 -4.11 11.12 -4.87
N GLU A 148 -4.81 12.22 -4.65
CA GLU A 148 -4.18 13.54 -4.54
C GLU A 148 -3.20 13.61 -3.37
N GLN A 149 -3.56 13.03 -2.24
CA GLN A 149 -2.71 13.00 -1.05
C GLN A 149 -1.43 12.19 -1.32
N VAL A 150 -1.55 11.01 -1.90
CA VAL A 150 -0.38 10.17 -2.22
C VAL A 150 0.52 10.88 -3.22
N GLU A 151 -0.06 11.48 -4.26
CA GLU A 151 0.72 12.23 -5.24
C GLU A 151 1.51 13.36 -4.57
N LYS A 152 0.89 14.11 -3.68
CA LYS A 152 1.55 15.20 -2.95
C LYS A 152 2.71 14.69 -2.07
N LEU A 153 2.56 13.50 -1.49
CA LEU A 153 3.62 12.90 -0.66
C LEU A 153 4.85 12.53 -1.50
N LEU A 154 4.65 12.12 -2.74
CA LEU A 154 5.71 11.57 -3.59
C LEU A 154 6.38 12.60 -4.48
N VAL A 155 5.63 13.57 -4.97
CA VAL A 155 6.05 14.46 -6.06
C VAL A 155 6.23 15.90 -5.54
N LYS A 156 6.78 16.06 -4.39
CA LYS A 156 7.10 17.39 -3.86
C LYS A 156 8.35 17.96 -4.50
#